data_7275741f710c1821617369e4b622659f
#
_entry.id   7275741f710c1821617369e4b622659f
#
_cell.length_a   1.000
_cell.length_b   1.000
_cell.length_c   1.000
_cell.angle_alpha   90.00
_cell.angle_beta   90.00
_cell.angle_gamma   90.00
#
_symmetry.space_group_name_H-M   'P 1'
#
loop_
_entity.id
_entity.type
_entity.pdbx_description
1 polymer ?
#
loop_
_entity_poly.entity_id
_entity_poly.type
_entity_poly.pdbx_seq_one_letter_code
_entity_poly.pdbx_strand_id
1 'polypeptide(L)'
;MINKVKTTWKGNMQLESTNPGGNLMIDADKEVGGEGKGYRPKSLMLSALAGCTGLDVQSLLKKMRAEVAAFDIEVEANLTDEHPKYYDKVHVTYNFYDKEFKKDKIEKAVNLSVERYCGVMEMFRQFCKLTTEIKYHEQ
;
A
#
# COMPACT_ATOMS: atom_id res chain seq x y z
N MET A 1 9.25 -7.47 19.12
CA MET A 1 7.99 -6.69 19.21
C MET A 1 6.85 -7.46 18.53
N ILE A 2 5.71 -7.49 19.16
CA ILE A 2 4.54 -8.22 18.64
C ILE A 2 3.43 -7.23 18.30
N ASN A 3 2.92 -7.30 17.08
CA ASN A 3 1.72 -6.59 16.67
C ASN A 3 0.54 -7.56 16.76
N LYS A 4 -0.61 -7.08 17.21
CA LYS A 4 -1.81 -7.90 17.35
C LYS A 4 -3.00 -7.22 16.72
N VAL A 5 -3.76 -7.99 15.95
CA VAL A 5 -5.02 -7.59 15.33
C VAL A 5 -6.09 -8.59 15.76
N LYS A 6 -7.29 -8.10 16.08
CA LYS A 6 -8.43 -8.97 16.40
C LYS A 6 -9.54 -8.69 15.40
N THR A 7 -10.02 -9.73 14.74
CA THR A 7 -11.09 -9.61 13.74
C THR A 7 -12.30 -10.40 14.20
N THR A 8 -13.45 -9.73 14.30
CA THR A 8 -14.68 -10.27 14.89
C THR A 8 -15.80 -10.30 13.86
N TRP A 9 -16.45 -11.45 13.73
CA TRP A 9 -17.62 -11.58 12.84
C TRP A 9 -18.79 -10.73 13.37
N LYS A 10 -19.42 -9.98 12.48
CA LYS A 10 -20.51 -9.04 12.83
C LYS A 10 -21.84 -9.40 12.16
N GLY A 11 -21.95 -10.55 11.56
CA GLY A 11 -23.16 -11.01 10.87
C GLY A 11 -22.97 -11.05 9.36
N ASN A 12 -23.72 -11.89 8.68
CA ASN A 12 -23.58 -12.15 7.26
C ASN A 12 -22.10 -12.40 6.88
N MET A 13 -21.52 -11.65 5.95
CA MET A 13 -20.12 -11.73 5.54
C MET A 13 -19.27 -10.61 6.13
N GLN A 14 -19.79 -9.89 7.12
CA GLN A 14 -19.12 -8.73 7.69
C GLN A 14 -18.23 -9.08 8.86
N LEU A 15 -17.03 -8.53 8.86
CA LEU A 15 -16.08 -8.64 9.96
C LEU A 15 -15.57 -7.25 10.31
N GLU A 16 -15.32 -7.02 11.59
CA GLU A 16 -14.69 -5.81 12.06
C GLU A 16 -13.30 -6.14 12.56
N SER A 17 -12.30 -5.48 12.00
CA SER A 17 -10.90 -5.68 12.38
C SER A 17 -10.43 -4.52 13.26
N THR A 18 -10.01 -4.86 14.47
CA THR A 18 -9.47 -3.91 15.44
C THR A 18 -7.96 -3.92 15.33
N ASN A 19 -7.40 -2.79 14.96
CA ASN A 19 -5.97 -2.59 14.70
C ASN A 19 -5.39 -1.57 15.68
N PRO A 20 -4.05 -1.50 15.82
CA PRO A 20 -3.40 -0.46 16.62
C PRO A 20 -3.72 0.91 16.09
N GLY A 21 -4.40 1.54 15.76
CA GLY A 21 -4.72 2.86 15.21
C GLY A 21 -6.20 3.04 14.93
N GLY A 22 -6.97 1.96 14.91
CA GLY A 22 -8.40 2.06 14.64
C GLY A 22 -9.01 0.77 14.12
N ASN A 23 -10.30 0.83 13.87
CA ASN A 23 -11.07 -0.30 13.39
C ASN A 23 -11.40 -0.11 11.92
N LEU A 24 -11.50 -1.22 11.19
CA LEU A 24 -11.99 -1.21 9.82
C LEU A 24 -12.97 -2.36 9.59
N MET A 25 -13.89 -2.15 8.66
CA MET A 25 -14.87 -3.17 8.28
C MET A 25 -14.40 -3.92 7.05
N ILE A 26 -14.55 -5.22 7.09
CA ILE A 26 -14.28 -6.13 5.98
C ILE A 26 -15.60 -6.75 5.54
N ASP A 27 -15.83 -6.84 4.26
CA ASP A 27 -17.01 -7.48 3.70
C ASP A 27 -16.66 -8.11 2.35
N ALA A 28 -17.50 -9.02 1.90
CA ALA A 28 -17.39 -9.60 0.57
C ALA A 28 -18.20 -8.78 -0.44
N ASP A 29 -17.92 -9.01 -1.71
CA ASP A 29 -18.73 -8.45 -2.80
C ASP A 29 -20.15 -9.05 -2.78
N LYS A 30 -21.10 -8.30 -3.32
CA LYS A 30 -22.49 -8.77 -3.43
C LYS A 30 -22.59 -10.07 -4.19
N GLU A 31 -21.73 -10.27 -5.20
CA GLU A 31 -21.71 -11.46 -6.02
C GLU A 31 -21.35 -12.74 -5.25
N VAL A 32 -20.65 -12.60 -4.12
CA VAL A 32 -20.25 -13.74 -3.29
C VAL A 32 -20.93 -13.72 -1.92
N GLY A 33 -22.07 -13.08 -1.82
CA GLY A 33 -22.91 -13.10 -0.61
C GLY A 33 -22.71 -11.94 0.36
N GLY A 34 -21.84 -11.02 0.05
CA GLY A 34 -21.64 -9.82 0.86
C GLY A 34 -22.61 -8.70 0.53
N GLU A 35 -22.50 -7.59 1.26
CA GLU A 35 -23.27 -6.39 1.04
C GLU A 35 -22.44 -5.23 0.47
N GLY A 36 -21.13 -5.47 0.27
CA GLY A 36 -20.22 -4.46 -0.24
C GLY A 36 -20.00 -3.29 0.72
N LYS A 37 -20.18 -3.51 2.03
CA LYS A 37 -20.10 -2.45 3.06
C LYS A 37 -18.75 -2.33 3.74
N GLY A 38 -17.76 -3.09 3.28
CA GLY A 38 -16.43 -3.07 3.85
C GLY A 38 -15.37 -3.30 2.81
N TYR A 39 -14.13 -3.28 3.25
CA TYR A 39 -12.97 -3.46 2.39
C TYR A 39 -12.77 -4.94 2.04
N ARG A 40 -12.19 -5.20 0.90
CA ARG A 40 -11.83 -6.55 0.47
C ARG A 40 -10.45 -6.89 1.04
N PRO A 41 -10.27 -8.08 1.64
CA PRO A 41 -9.02 -8.42 2.34
C PRO A 41 -7.75 -8.32 1.49
N LYS A 42 -7.79 -8.84 0.26
CA LYS A 42 -6.58 -8.84 -0.57
C LYS A 42 -6.15 -7.43 -0.94
N SER A 43 -7.08 -6.55 -1.32
CA SER A 43 -6.72 -5.17 -1.67
C SER A 43 -6.30 -4.35 -0.46
N LEU A 44 -6.69 -4.75 0.76
CA LEU A 44 -6.15 -4.14 1.98
C LEU A 44 -4.65 -4.35 2.12
N MET A 45 -4.12 -5.47 1.61
CA MET A 45 -2.68 -5.69 1.58
C MET A 45 -1.97 -4.67 0.70
N LEU A 46 -2.60 -4.28 -0.40
CA LEU A 46 -2.05 -3.24 -1.30
C LEU A 46 -2.07 -1.87 -0.62
N SER A 47 -3.12 -1.57 0.15
CA SER A 47 -3.19 -0.35 0.95
C SER A 47 -2.09 -0.32 2.01
N ALA A 48 -1.83 -1.45 2.65
CA ALA A 48 -0.77 -1.56 3.65
C ALA A 48 0.61 -1.31 3.01
N LEU A 49 0.84 -1.85 1.82
CA LEU A 49 2.08 -1.63 1.07
C LEU A 49 2.25 -0.14 0.75
N ALA A 50 1.22 0.48 0.16
CA ALA A 50 1.26 1.90 -0.19
C ALA A 50 1.47 2.79 1.03
N GLY A 51 0.78 2.50 2.14
CA GLY A 51 0.92 3.25 3.38
C GLY A 51 2.31 3.14 3.99
N CYS A 52 2.86 1.93 4.03
CA CYS A 52 4.18 1.69 4.60
C CYS A 52 5.27 2.45 3.84
N THR A 53 5.33 2.28 2.53
CA THR A 53 6.32 3.00 1.71
C THR A 53 6.04 4.51 1.68
N GLY A 54 4.77 4.92 1.71
CA GLY A 54 4.40 6.35 1.74
C GLY A 54 4.90 7.08 2.98
N LEU A 55 4.78 6.46 4.13
CA LEU A 55 5.30 7.02 5.38
C LEU A 55 6.83 7.18 5.33
N ASP A 56 7.53 6.19 4.79
CA ASP A 56 8.98 6.28 4.59
C ASP A 56 9.35 7.44 3.68
N VAL A 57 8.70 7.51 2.52
CA VAL A 57 8.98 8.54 1.51
C VAL A 57 8.75 9.93 2.11
N GLN A 58 7.62 10.16 2.77
CA GLN A 58 7.33 11.45 3.39
C GLN A 58 8.36 11.81 4.45
N SER A 59 8.72 10.87 5.30
CA SER A 59 9.72 11.09 6.34
C SER A 59 11.08 11.46 5.75
N LEU A 60 11.50 10.74 4.71
CA LEU A 60 12.79 10.97 4.05
C LEU A 60 12.82 12.28 3.28
N LEU A 61 11.75 12.62 2.55
CA LEU A 61 11.65 13.89 1.84
C LEU A 61 11.76 15.08 2.80
N LYS A 62 11.10 14.97 3.96
CA LYS A 62 11.19 16.00 4.99
C LYS A 62 12.63 16.16 5.50
N LYS A 63 13.30 15.04 5.81
CA LYS A 63 14.70 15.07 6.28
C LYS A 63 15.65 15.63 5.23
N MET A 64 15.42 15.32 3.96
CA MET A 64 16.25 15.79 2.85
C MET A 64 15.90 17.18 2.36
N ARG A 65 14.88 17.81 2.94
CA ARG A 65 14.35 19.12 2.51
C ARG A 65 13.98 19.11 1.02
N ALA A 66 13.27 18.07 0.63
CA ALA A 66 12.83 17.85 -0.74
C ALA A 66 11.32 17.61 -0.83
N GLU A 67 10.56 18.10 0.13
CA GLU A 67 9.11 17.94 0.17
C GLU A 67 8.47 18.51 -1.11
N VAL A 68 7.37 17.90 -1.52
CA VAL A 68 6.61 18.28 -2.70
C VAL A 68 5.23 18.78 -2.27
N ALA A 69 4.53 19.46 -3.18
CA ALA A 69 3.20 19.99 -2.90
C ALA A 69 2.20 18.86 -2.60
N ALA A 70 2.30 17.74 -3.33
CA ALA A 70 1.46 16.57 -3.13
C ALA A 70 2.11 15.33 -3.72
N PHE A 71 1.73 14.17 -3.19
CA PHE A 71 2.06 12.90 -3.84
C PHE A 71 1.00 11.85 -3.54
N ASP A 72 0.90 10.89 -4.40
CA ASP A 72 0.11 9.69 -4.17
C ASP A 72 0.89 8.46 -4.61
N ILE A 73 0.42 7.31 -4.17
CA ILE A 73 1.02 6.03 -4.51
C ILE A 73 -0.09 5.11 -5.01
N GLU A 74 0.06 4.64 -6.23
CA GLU A 74 -0.85 3.67 -6.82
C GLU A 74 -0.20 2.30 -6.80
N VAL A 75 -0.96 1.30 -6.42
CA VAL A 75 -0.49 -0.09 -6.41
C VAL A 75 -1.43 -0.91 -7.28
N GLU A 76 -0.88 -1.51 -8.32
CA GLU A 76 -1.60 -2.43 -9.19
C GLU A 76 -1.04 -3.83 -8.99
N ALA A 77 -1.92 -4.81 -8.91
CA ALA A 77 -1.52 -6.19 -8.67
C ALA A 77 -2.30 -7.15 -9.53
N ASN A 78 -1.61 -8.16 -10.03
CA ASN A 78 -2.23 -9.23 -10.78
C ASN A 78 -2.59 -10.38 -9.84
N LEU A 79 -3.87 -10.76 -9.84
CA LEU A 79 -4.35 -11.88 -9.06
C LEU A 79 -4.30 -13.15 -9.91
N THR A 80 -3.77 -14.23 -9.37
CA THR A 80 -3.72 -15.52 -10.08
C THR A 80 -5.13 -16.06 -10.34
N ASP A 81 -5.29 -16.92 -11.33
CA ASP A 81 -6.60 -17.42 -11.76
C ASP A 81 -7.11 -18.61 -10.94
N GLU A 82 -6.22 -19.42 -10.40
CA GLU A 82 -6.59 -20.64 -9.68
C GLU A 82 -6.49 -20.46 -8.16
N HIS A 83 -7.35 -21.14 -7.41
CA HIS A 83 -7.29 -21.14 -5.96
C HIS A 83 -6.07 -21.92 -5.42
N PRO A 84 -5.40 -21.43 -4.38
CA PRO A 84 -5.65 -20.15 -3.72
C PRO A 84 -5.17 -18.98 -4.57
N LYS A 85 -6.05 -18.00 -4.79
CA LYS A 85 -5.73 -16.81 -5.59
C LYS A 85 -4.89 -15.84 -4.77
N TYR A 86 -3.76 -15.42 -5.31
CA TYR A 86 -2.84 -14.48 -4.66
C TYR A 86 -2.21 -13.54 -5.69
N TYR A 87 -1.56 -12.48 -5.21
CA TYR A 87 -0.87 -11.56 -6.11
C TYR A 87 0.49 -12.12 -6.50
N ASP A 88 0.72 -12.33 -7.80
CA ASP A 88 1.99 -12.81 -8.32
C ASP A 88 2.85 -11.69 -8.92
N LYS A 89 2.23 -10.57 -9.28
CA LYS A 89 2.91 -9.39 -9.82
C LYS A 89 2.30 -8.15 -9.17
N VAL A 90 3.16 -7.27 -8.68
CA VAL A 90 2.74 -6.01 -8.05
C VAL A 90 3.58 -4.87 -8.61
N HIS A 91 2.92 -3.81 -9.05
CA HIS A 91 3.58 -2.61 -9.56
C HIS A 91 3.19 -1.41 -8.72
N VAL A 92 4.17 -0.66 -8.22
CA VAL A 92 3.98 0.52 -7.38
C VAL A 92 4.41 1.76 -8.15
N THR A 93 3.49 2.71 -8.32
CA THR A 93 3.76 3.97 -8.98
C THR A 93 3.69 5.10 -7.96
N TYR A 94 4.78 5.86 -7.86
CA TYR A 94 4.88 7.04 -7.00
C TYR A 94 4.65 8.27 -7.87
N ASN A 95 3.54 8.97 -7.67
CA ASN A 95 3.19 10.19 -8.40
C ASN A 95 3.50 11.41 -7.54
N PHE A 96 4.38 12.27 -8.01
CA PHE A 96 4.73 13.51 -7.32
C PHE A 96 4.22 14.73 -8.09
N TYR A 97 3.66 15.70 -7.37
CA TYR A 97 3.04 16.88 -7.94
C TYR A 97 3.67 18.14 -7.34
N ASP A 98 4.24 19.00 -8.18
CA ASP A 98 4.78 20.28 -7.78
C ASP A 98 5.12 21.09 -9.06
N LYS A 99 5.55 22.33 -8.87
CA LYS A 99 6.09 23.16 -9.96
C LYS A 99 7.50 22.73 -10.31
N GLU A 100 8.29 22.39 -9.31
CA GLU A 100 9.69 21.94 -9.45
C GLU A 100 9.96 20.77 -8.52
N PHE A 101 10.92 19.94 -8.88
CA PHE A 101 11.27 18.75 -8.12
C PHE A 101 12.78 18.64 -7.89
N LYS A 102 13.15 18.26 -6.69
CA LYS A 102 14.52 17.84 -6.39
C LYS A 102 14.64 16.34 -6.69
N LYS A 103 14.69 16.01 -7.99
CA LYS A 103 14.57 14.64 -8.48
C LYS A 103 15.56 13.67 -7.86
N ASP A 104 16.84 14.06 -7.72
CA ASP A 104 17.86 13.20 -7.12
C ASP A 104 17.48 12.78 -5.70
N LYS A 105 16.96 13.71 -4.92
CA LYS A 105 16.54 13.45 -3.54
C LYS A 105 15.27 12.60 -3.48
N ILE A 106 14.33 12.87 -4.37
CA ILE A 106 13.07 12.11 -4.45
C ILE A 106 13.37 10.66 -4.82
N GLU A 107 14.19 10.44 -5.83
CA GLU A 107 14.62 9.10 -6.24
C GLU A 107 15.34 8.37 -5.12
N LYS A 108 16.22 9.08 -4.40
CA LYS A 108 16.92 8.49 -3.26
C LYS A 108 15.94 8.10 -2.14
N ALA A 109 14.96 8.95 -1.85
CA ALA A 109 13.96 8.67 -0.82
C ALA A 109 13.14 7.43 -1.18
N VAL A 110 12.65 7.34 -2.42
CA VAL A 110 11.89 6.19 -2.90
C VAL A 110 12.75 4.92 -2.86
N ASN A 111 13.97 4.98 -3.37
CA ASN A 111 14.86 3.82 -3.40
C ASN A 111 15.22 3.32 -2.00
N LEU A 112 15.43 4.22 -1.05
CA LEU A 112 15.70 3.83 0.34
C LEU A 112 14.48 3.13 0.97
N SER A 113 13.27 3.60 0.69
CA SER A 113 12.07 2.92 1.17
C SER A 113 11.96 1.52 0.55
N VAL A 114 12.08 1.44 -0.77
CA VAL A 114 11.93 0.18 -1.52
C VAL A 114 12.97 -0.86 -1.10
N GLU A 115 14.23 -0.46 -1.02
CA GLU A 115 15.34 -1.39 -0.82
C GLU A 115 15.63 -1.67 0.65
N ARG A 116 15.35 -0.74 1.55
CA ARG A 116 15.86 -0.83 2.91
C ARG A 116 14.83 -0.70 4.03
N TYR A 117 13.88 0.21 3.92
CA TYR A 117 13.07 0.58 5.08
C TYR A 117 11.66 -0.01 5.10
N CYS A 118 11.01 -0.20 3.95
CA CYS A 118 9.63 -0.68 3.94
C CYS A 118 9.56 -2.20 4.18
N GLY A 119 9.17 -2.57 5.41
CA GLY A 119 9.02 -3.98 5.77
C GLY A 119 7.93 -4.70 4.99
N VAL A 120 6.85 -3.99 4.63
CA VAL A 120 5.78 -4.58 3.82
C VAL A 120 6.28 -4.87 2.40
N MET A 121 7.11 -3.96 1.85
CA MET A 121 7.77 -4.18 0.55
C MET A 121 8.60 -5.47 0.58
N GLU A 122 9.35 -5.68 1.66
CA GLU A 122 10.15 -6.88 1.84
C GLU A 122 9.28 -8.14 1.93
N MET A 123 8.14 -8.06 2.64
CA MET A 123 7.19 -9.18 2.67
C MET A 123 6.68 -9.52 1.27
N PHE A 124 6.31 -8.50 0.49
CA PHE A 124 5.82 -8.69 -0.88
C PHE A 124 6.87 -9.33 -1.79
N ARG A 125 8.16 -8.98 -1.62
CA ARG A 125 9.23 -9.62 -2.41
C ARG A 125 9.28 -11.12 -2.22
N GLN A 126 8.83 -11.62 -1.08
CA GLN A 126 8.87 -13.07 -0.78
C GLN A 126 7.90 -13.88 -1.63
N PHE A 127 6.86 -13.27 -2.17
CA PHE A 127 5.82 -14.03 -2.87
C PHE A 127 5.45 -13.49 -4.26
N CYS A 128 5.95 -12.32 -4.67
CA CYS A 128 5.57 -11.76 -5.96
C CYS A 128 6.73 -11.06 -6.67
N LYS A 129 6.55 -10.85 -7.96
CA LYS A 129 7.43 -9.98 -8.75
C LYS A 129 7.00 -8.53 -8.48
N LEU A 130 7.89 -7.75 -7.92
CA LEU A 130 7.63 -6.37 -7.51
C LEU A 130 8.40 -5.41 -8.39
N THR A 131 7.69 -4.42 -8.96
CA THR A 131 8.28 -3.36 -9.76
C THR A 131 7.82 -2.01 -9.26
N THR A 132 8.63 -0.98 -9.46
CA THR A 132 8.33 0.38 -9.02
C THR A 132 8.61 1.40 -10.12
N GLU A 133 7.92 2.53 -10.05
CA GLU A 133 8.04 3.61 -11.02
C GLU A 133 7.80 4.95 -10.33
N ILE A 134 8.53 5.99 -10.76
CA ILE A 134 8.33 7.36 -10.28
C ILE A 134 7.83 8.21 -11.45
N LYS A 135 6.76 8.95 -11.23
CA LYS A 135 6.21 9.90 -12.21
C LYS A 135 6.16 11.30 -11.60
N TYR A 136 6.59 12.28 -12.36
CA TYR A 136 6.57 13.68 -11.97
C TYR A 136 5.49 14.41 -12.77
N HIS A 137 4.63 15.13 -12.06
CA HIS A 137 3.54 15.89 -12.66
C HIS A 137 3.72 17.36 -12.31
N GLU A 138 4.14 18.15 -13.27
CA GLU A 138 4.31 19.59 -13.09
C GLU A 138 2.95 20.28 -13.09
N GLN A 139 2.75 21.13 -12.09
CA GLN A 139 1.49 21.86 -11.93
C GLN A 139 1.72 23.32 -11.57
#